data_841bff2c0d96371d7bd86938435c582a
#
_entry.id   841bff2c0d96371d7bd86938435c582a
#
_cell.length_a   1.000
_cell.length_b   1.000
_cell.length_c   1.000
_cell.angle_alpha   90.00
_cell.angle_beta   90.00
_cell.angle_gamma   90.00
#
_symmetry.space_group_name_H-M   'P 1'
#
loop_
_entity.id
_entity.type
_entity.pdbx_description
1 polymer ?
#
loop_
_entity_poly.entity_id
_entity_poly.type
_entity_poly.pdbx_seq_one_letter_code
_entity_poly.pdbx_strand_id
1 'polypeptide(L)'
;MDQNNHQIKPLLEVSNLIREFPAGESTIQILKSINLKIYPGELVAIVGQSGSGKSTLMNILGCLDQPTSGSYQVNGRETRKLEPDELAQLRREYFGFIFQRYHLLGDLNAAGNVEVPAIYAGMDPTVRQKRSHEILTDLGLGEKTENRPNQLSGGQQQRVSIARALMNGGDVILADEPTGALDKNSGIEVMRILRELNAKGHTIILVTHDMNVAKNATRIIEISDGNIIADKPNVPEHDDVIEVVADAEPKSSRKKSSRWRSALDRFAEAFRMALLAMNAHRMRTFLTMLGIIIGIASVVSVVALGNGSQKQILENISSLGTNTITVFQGRGFGDNSKTAQFKTLVPADADALSEQPYVEAVSPTVNSSVTARFKDTEAAATVNGVSADFFNVRGLEFVAGQPFDKQSVTQRAQDVVIDSNTKKTFFADGTDPLGK
;
A
#
# COMPACT_ATOMS: atom_id res chain seq x y z
N MET A 1 44.84 51.08 10.83
CA MET A 1 44.72 49.89 11.68
C MET A 1 43.24 49.48 11.64
N ASP A 2 42.86 48.80 10.58
CA ASP A 2 41.51 48.25 10.44
C ASP A 2 41.43 46.97 11.26
N GLN A 3 40.76 47.04 12.40
CA GLN A 3 40.35 45.85 13.14
C GLN A 3 39.22 45.23 12.36
N ASN A 4 39.51 44.19 11.56
CA ASN A 4 38.53 43.28 10.99
C ASN A 4 37.82 42.54 12.12
N ASN A 5 36.75 43.15 12.61
CA ASN A 5 35.82 42.54 13.54
C ASN A 5 35.02 41.48 12.76
N HIS A 6 35.57 40.28 12.62
CA HIS A 6 34.82 39.13 12.07
C HIS A 6 33.72 38.77 13.08
N GLN A 7 32.57 39.46 13.00
CA GLN A 7 31.38 39.04 13.72
C GLN A 7 31.04 37.60 13.25
N ILE A 8 31.27 36.65 14.14
CA ILE A 8 30.89 35.24 13.90
C ILE A 8 29.39 35.23 13.62
N LYS A 9 29.00 34.75 12.42
CA LYS A 9 27.60 34.69 12.03
C LYS A 9 26.91 33.53 12.81
N PRO A 10 25.72 33.75 13.39
CA PRO A 10 25.00 32.70 14.07
C PRO A 10 24.65 31.59 13.08
N LEU A 11 24.76 30.34 13.53
CA LEU A 11 24.33 29.15 12.78
C LEU A 11 22.81 29.02 12.81
N LEU A 12 22.20 29.22 13.97
CA LEU A 12 20.76 29.28 14.17
C LEU A 12 20.39 30.65 14.76
N GLU A 13 19.42 31.33 14.17
CA GLU A 13 18.93 32.63 14.65
C GLU A 13 17.40 32.62 14.70
N VAL A 14 16.88 32.87 15.89
CA VAL A 14 15.45 32.94 16.21
C VAL A 14 15.13 34.34 16.67
N SER A 15 14.12 34.97 16.07
CA SER A 15 13.69 36.32 16.40
C SER A 15 12.19 36.41 16.60
N ASN A 16 11.75 36.80 17.81
CA ASN A 16 10.34 36.97 18.21
C ASN A 16 9.46 35.77 17.85
N LEU A 17 9.98 34.55 18.01
CA LEU A 17 9.33 33.33 17.64
C LEU A 17 8.17 32.99 18.57
N ILE A 18 7.00 32.80 18.00
CA ILE A 18 5.76 32.39 18.68
C ILE A 18 5.28 31.06 18.09
N ARG A 19 4.83 30.17 18.98
CA ARG A 19 4.17 28.95 18.58
C ARG A 19 2.87 28.76 19.36
N GLU A 20 1.76 28.62 18.62
CA GLU A 20 0.40 28.41 19.12
C GLU A 20 -0.17 27.10 18.62
N PHE A 21 -1.01 26.47 19.43
CA PHE A 21 -1.76 25.30 19.06
C PHE A 21 -3.27 25.51 19.31
N PRO A 22 -4.16 24.98 18.46
CA PRO A 22 -5.59 25.05 18.68
C PRO A 22 -5.98 24.22 19.91
N ALA A 23 -6.83 24.78 20.77
CA ALA A 23 -7.37 24.12 21.95
C ALA A 23 -8.88 24.40 22.05
N GLY A 24 -9.68 23.62 21.33
CA GLY A 24 -11.11 23.85 21.16
C GLY A 24 -11.38 25.15 20.39
N GLU A 25 -12.15 26.07 20.99
CA GLU A 25 -12.45 27.39 20.40
C GLU A 25 -11.35 28.44 20.65
N SER A 26 -10.33 28.13 21.46
CA SER A 26 -9.23 29.02 21.80
C SER A 26 -7.88 28.51 21.24
N THR A 27 -6.85 29.36 21.33
CA THR A 27 -5.46 28.98 21.03
C THR A 27 -4.62 29.03 22.29
N ILE A 28 -3.72 28.07 22.46
CA ILE A 28 -2.75 28.05 23.55
C ILE A 28 -1.38 28.40 22.98
N GLN A 29 -0.78 29.47 23.51
CA GLN A 29 0.55 29.89 23.13
C GLN A 29 1.59 29.15 23.98
N ILE A 30 2.34 28.24 23.32
CA ILE A 30 3.37 27.41 23.95
C ILE A 30 4.73 28.13 23.99
N LEU A 31 5.08 28.89 22.95
CA LEU A 31 6.27 29.71 22.89
C LEU A 31 5.88 31.18 22.72
N LYS A 32 6.50 32.06 23.53
CA LYS A 32 6.08 33.45 23.69
C LYS A 32 7.24 34.37 23.34
N SER A 33 7.35 34.75 22.05
CA SER A 33 8.39 35.75 21.59
C SER A 33 9.84 35.34 21.94
N ILE A 34 10.19 34.08 21.61
CA ILE A 34 11.57 33.59 21.85
C ILE A 34 12.55 34.28 20.92
N ASN A 35 13.66 34.76 21.54
CA ASN A 35 14.83 35.30 20.84
C ASN A 35 16.05 34.49 21.24
N LEU A 36 16.76 33.89 20.26
CA LEU A 36 17.89 33.01 20.53
C LEU A 36 18.86 33.00 19.35
N LYS A 37 20.15 33.05 19.65
CA LYS A 37 21.24 32.87 18.67
C LYS A 37 22.15 31.76 19.14
N ILE A 38 22.45 30.79 18.26
CA ILE A 38 23.39 29.71 18.51
C ILE A 38 24.49 29.78 17.47
N TYR A 39 25.72 29.70 17.93
CA TYR A 39 26.91 29.83 17.08
C TYR A 39 27.53 28.48 16.77
N PRO A 40 28.27 28.34 15.65
CA PRO A 40 28.97 27.11 15.33
C PRO A 40 29.89 26.65 16.46
N GLY A 41 29.84 25.34 16.79
CA GLY A 41 30.69 24.72 17.82
C GLY A 41 30.24 24.96 19.27
N GLU A 42 29.10 25.61 19.52
CA GLU A 42 28.55 25.73 20.88
C GLU A 42 27.97 24.38 21.37
N LEU A 43 28.17 24.08 22.65
CA LEU A 43 27.44 23.08 23.39
C LEU A 43 26.45 23.79 24.34
N VAL A 44 25.17 23.83 23.94
CA VAL A 44 24.12 24.60 24.64
C VAL A 44 23.15 23.62 25.31
N ALA A 45 22.85 23.84 26.59
CA ALA A 45 21.78 23.15 27.29
C ALA A 45 20.54 24.03 27.40
N ILE A 46 19.38 23.51 26.98
CA ILE A 46 18.06 24.11 27.18
C ILE A 46 17.38 23.38 28.33
N VAL A 47 17.17 24.08 29.44
CA VAL A 47 16.59 23.50 30.67
C VAL A 47 15.25 24.14 31.01
N GLY A 48 14.45 23.47 31.83
CA GLY A 48 13.15 23.93 32.30
C GLY A 48 12.25 22.80 32.75
N GLN A 49 11.14 23.13 33.40
CA GLN A 49 10.18 22.14 33.87
C GLN A 49 9.46 21.43 32.71
N SER A 50 8.81 20.30 33.01
CA SER A 50 7.93 19.64 32.03
C SER A 50 6.81 20.58 31.58
N GLY A 51 6.53 20.63 30.28
CA GLY A 51 5.50 21.53 29.71
C GLY A 51 5.97 22.97 29.47
N SER A 52 7.22 23.35 29.79
CA SER A 52 7.72 24.74 29.59
C SER A 52 7.96 25.14 28.12
N GLY A 53 7.78 24.24 27.14
CA GLY A 53 7.96 24.50 25.71
C GLY A 53 9.29 24.00 25.11
N LYS A 54 10.17 23.33 25.86
CA LYS A 54 11.50 22.87 25.41
C LYS A 54 11.42 21.97 24.15
N SER A 55 10.61 20.93 24.18
CA SER A 55 10.48 20.01 23.03
C SER A 55 9.85 20.70 21.82
N THR A 56 8.93 21.66 22.05
CA THR A 56 8.35 22.47 20.97
C THR A 56 9.44 23.35 20.34
N LEU A 57 10.27 24.02 21.15
CA LEU A 57 11.40 24.82 20.65
C LEU A 57 12.39 23.93 19.88
N MET A 58 12.76 22.78 20.44
CA MET A 58 13.66 21.83 19.76
C MET A 58 13.12 21.35 18.42
N ASN A 59 11.82 21.05 18.34
CA ASN A 59 11.18 20.63 17.07
C ASN A 59 11.25 21.75 16.02
N ILE A 60 11.07 23.00 16.42
CA ILE A 60 11.20 24.15 15.51
C ILE A 60 12.67 24.34 15.09
N LEU A 61 13.61 24.30 16.05
CA LEU A 61 15.04 24.41 15.75
C LEU A 61 15.50 23.28 14.78
N GLY A 62 14.95 22.09 14.93
CA GLY A 62 15.22 20.96 14.02
C GLY A 62 14.39 20.95 12.73
N CYS A 63 13.64 22.00 12.44
CA CYS A 63 12.74 22.07 11.27
C CYS A 63 11.73 20.91 11.19
N LEU A 64 11.35 20.31 12.33
CA LEU A 64 10.28 19.31 12.44
C LEU A 64 8.90 19.96 12.56
N ASP A 65 8.88 21.20 13.07
CA ASP A 65 7.69 22.05 13.18
C ASP A 65 8.02 23.47 12.71
N GLN A 66 6.99 24.28 12.43
CA GLN A 66 7.14 25.66 11.99
C GLN A 66 6.58 26.62 13.02
N PRO A 67 7.18 27.82 13.19
CA PRO A 67 6.62 28.85 14.08
C PRO A 67 5.30 29.40 13.52
N THR A 68 4.38 29.78 14.41
CA THR A 68 3.14 30.48 14.02
C THR A 68 3.48 31.91 13.56
N SER A 69 4.42 32.59 14.25
CA SER A 69 4.92 33.91 13.87
C SER A 69 6.38 34.09 14.32
N GLY A 70 7.00 35.19 13.91
CA GLY A 70 8.41 35.42 14.09
C GLY A 70 9.25 34.92 12.93
N SER A 71 10.59 34.89 13.09
CA SER A 71 11.57 34.45 12.11
C SER A 71 12.48 33.39 12.71
N TYR A 72 12.80 32.38 11.91
CA TYR A 72 13.81 31.38 12.21
C TYR A 72 14.71 31.15 11.01
N GLN A 73 16.00 31.33 11.20
CA GLN A 73 17.02 31.19 10.16
C GLN A 73 18.02 30.09 10.51
N VAL A 74 18.34 29.24 9.56
CA VAL A 74 19.40 28.23 9.61
C VAL A 74 20.48 28.64 8.63
N ASN A 75 21.66 28.93 9.15
CA ASN A 75 22.80 29.49 8.38
C ASN A 75 22.40 30.67 7.47
N GLY A 76 21.53 31.55 7.97
CA GLY A 76 21.01 32.74 7.28
C GLY A 76 19.89 32.44 6.27
N ARG A 77 19.39 31.20 6.15
CA ARG A 77 18.24 30.85 5.33
C ARG A 77 16.97 30.86 6.17
N GLU A 78 16.02 31.72 5.85
CA GLU A 78 14.71 31.80 6.53
C GLU A 78 13.90 30.52 6.30
N THR A 79 13.38 29.93 7.38
CA THR A 79 12.68 28.62 7.32
C THR A 79 11.17 28.74 7.17
N ARG A 80 10.57 29.83 7.64
CA ARG A 80 9.10 30.01 7.71
C ARG A 80 8.40 29.93 6.34
N LYS A 81 9.10 30.32 5.27
CA LYS A 81 8.56 30.36 3.90
C LYS A 81 8.89 29.12 3.08
N LEU A 82 9.57 28.15 3.69
CA LEU A 82 10.00 26.94 2.99
C LEU A 82 8.87 25.92 2.92
N GLU A 83 8.76 25.28 1.76
CA GLU A 83 7.88 24.13 1.55
C GLU A 83 8.37 22.90 2.36
N PRO A 84 7.48 21.92 2.65
CA PRO A 84 7.84 20.73 3.42
C PRO A 84 9.06 19.98 2.90
N ASP A 85 9.25 19.89 1.58
CA ASP A 85 10.41 19.24 0.95
C ASP A 85 11.69 20.02 1.18
N GLU A 86 11.65 21.35 1.18
CA GLU A 86 12.80 22.20 1.46
C GLU A 86 13.20 22.12 2.94
N LEU A 87 12.23 22.06 3.86
CA LEU A 87 12.48 21.82 5.28
C LEU A 87 13.10 20.43 5.51
N ALA A 88 12.60 19.40 4.80
CA ALA A 88 13.19 18.06 4.83
C ALA A 88 14.63 18.05 4.30
N GLN A 89 14.93 18.87 3.29
CA GLN A 89 16.30 19.05 2.81
C GLN A 89 17.18 19.70 3.85
N LEU A 90 16.74 20.79 4.51
CA LEU A 90 17.49 21.43 5.60
C LEU A 90 17.77 20.46 6.75
N ARG A 91 16.75 19.70 7.19
CA ARG A 91 16.94 18.67 8.23
C ARG A 91 18.04 17.71 7.86
N ARG A 92 17.99 17.19 6.64
CA ARG A 92 18.97 16.22 6.15
C ARG A 92 20.39 16.79 6.02
N GLU A 93 20.51 18.08 5.74
CA GLU A 93 21.80 18.75 5.50
C GLU A 93 22.48 19.20 6.80
N TYR A 94 21.71 19.70 7.75
CA TYR A 94 22.25 20.38 8.93
C TYR A 94 22.05 19.62 10.23
N PHE A 95 21.00 18.76 10.36
CA PHE A 95 20.57 18.28 11.67
C PHE A 95 20.74 16.79 11.84
N GLY A 96 21.29 16.40 13.00
CA GLY A 96 21.23 15.06 13.56
C GLY A 96 20.32 15.05 14.80
N PHE A 97 19.49 14.02 14.96
CA PHE A 97 18.56 13.91 16.08
C PHE A 97 18.90 12.74 16.97
N ILE A 98 18.95 12.99 18.27
CA ILE A 98 19.12 12.00 19.34
C ILE A 98 17.90 12.10 20.25
N PHE A 99 17.12 11.02 20.40
CA PHE A 99 15.88 11.00 21.17
C PHE A 99 16.03 10.22 22.47
N GLN A 100 15.23 10.54 23.47
CA GLN A 100 15.19 9.88 24.77
C GLN A 100 14.90 8.36 24.66
N ARG A 101 13.99 7.94 23.77
CA ARG A 101 13.61 6.55 23.53
C ARG A 101 14.27 5.98 22.27
N TYR A 102 15.43 6.45 21.89
CA TYR A 102 16.27 6.01 20.77
C TYR A 102 15.57 6.07 19.40
N HIS A 103 14.29 5.76 19.28
CA HIS A 103 13.49 5.68 18.06
C HIS A 103 14.17 4.87 16.94
N LEU A 104 14.75 3.72 17.33
CA LEU A 104 15.31 2.79 16.37
C LEU A 104 14.21 1.94 15.73
N LEU A 105 14.37 1.64 14.46
CA LEU A 105 13.50 0.74 13.71
C LEU A 105 13.83 -0.70 14.11
N GLY A 106 12.88 -1.38 14.78
CA GLY A 106 13.08 -2.72 15.35
C GLY A 106 13.36 -3.80 14.31
N ASP A 107 12.93 -3.58 13.08
CA ASP A 107 13.11 -4.52 11.96
C ASP A 107 14.48 -4.42 11.29
N LEU A 108 15.24 -3.35 11.56
CA LEU A 108 16.59 -3.13 11.07
C LEU A 108 17.62 -3.48 12.13
N ASN A 109 18.80 -3.96 11.70
CA ASN A 109 19.98 -4.07 12.55
C ASN A 109 20.59 -2.68 12.86
N ALA A 110 21.65 -2.62 13.64
CA ALA A 110 22.30 -1.35 14.02
C ALA A 110 22.81 -0.58 12.81
N ALA A 111 23.51 -1.24 11.88
CA ALA A 111 24.00 -0.62 10.64
C ALA A 111 22.85 -0.08 9.80
N GLY A 112 21.79 -0.86 9.59
CA GLY A 112 20.61 -0.44 8.85
C GLY A 112 19.91 0.78 9.45
N ASN A 113 19.82 0.88 10.79
CA ASN A 113 19.30 2.07 11.47
C ASN A 113 20.15 3.30 11.22
N VAL A 114 21.49 3.16 11.23
CA VAL A 114 22.42 4.27 10.95
C VAL A 114 22.33 4.71 9.50
N GLU A 115 22.10 3.80 8.55
CA GLU A 115 22.01 4.11 7.13
C GLU A 115 20.75 4.88 6.72
N VAL A 116 19.67 4.85 7.51
CA VAL A 116 18.37 5.48 7.16
C VAL A 116 18.50 6.92 6.65
N PRO A 117 19.20 7.85 7.32
CA PRO A 117 19.34 9.23 6.82
C PRO A 117 20.08 9.31 5.47
N ALA A 118 21.06 8.44 5.23
CA ALA A 118 21.82 8.39 3.99
C ALA A 118 21.01 7.86 2.82
N ILE A 119 20.07 6.93 3.07
CA ILE A 119 19.10 6.45 2.08
C ILE A 119 18.27 7.62 1.57
N TYR A 120 17.70 8.42 2.48
CA TYR A 120 16.93 9.61 2.10
C TYR A 120 17.80 10.71 1.45
N ALA A 121 19.09 10.71 1.71
CA ALA A 121 20.05 11.59 1.04
C ALA A 121 20.43 11.11 -0.36
N GLY A 122 20.06 9.88 -0.77
CA GLY A 122 20.43 9.27 -2.05
C GLY A 122 21.94 8.91 -2.11
N MET A 123 22.53 8.55 -0.97
CA MET A 123 23.92 8.11 -0.90
C MET A 123 24.04 6.69 -1.48
N ASP A 124 25.12 6.46 -2.23
CA ASP A 124 25.41 5.14 -2.81
C ASP A 124 25.43 4.04 -1.72
N PRO A 125 24.85 2.87 -1.97
CA PRO A 125 24.78 1.78 -1.00
C PRO A 125 26.12 1.36 -0.41
N THR A 126 27.16 1.27 -1.25
CA THR A 126 28.49 0.86 -0.79
C THR A 126 29.15 1.91 0.10
N VAL A 127 28.98 3.19 -0.25
CA VAL A 127 29.49 4.33 0.53
C VAL A 127 28.78 4.42 1.87
N ARG A 128 27.45 4.30 1.90
CA ARG A 128 26.69 4.40 3.15
C ARG A 128 26.98 3.23 4.09
N GLN A 129 27.10 2.00 3.57
CA GLN A 129 27.47 0.83 4.33
C GLN A 129 28.82 0.97 5.00
N LYS A 130 29.83 1.37 4.22
CA LYS A 130 31.19 1.61 4.74
C LYS A 130 31.14 2.68 5.86
N ARG A 131 30.47 3.82 5.61
CA ARG A 131 30.37 4.91 6.57
C ARG A 131 29.61 4.51 7.83
N SER A 132 28.52 3.74 7.73
CA SER A 132 27.77 3.26 8.89
C SER A 132 28.61 2.37 9.81
N HIS A 133 29.42 1.48 9.21
CA HIS A 133 30.34 0.64 9.95
C HIS A 133 31.47 1.43 10.61
N GLU A 134 32.06 2.41 9.93
CA GLU A 134 33.09 3.29 10.49
C GLU A 134 32.54 4.04 11.72
N ILE A 135 31.39 4.72 11.60
CA ILE A 135 30.77 5.45 12.70
C ILE A 135 30.43 4.54 13.88
N LEU A 136 29.87 3.35 13.62
CA LEU A 136 29.57 2.37 14.69
C LEU A 136 30.82 1.87 15.37
N THR A 137 31.91 1.67 14.64
CA THR A 137 33.21 1.25 15.19
C THR A 137 33.78 2.35 16.09
N ASP A 138 33.77 3.60 15.66
CA ASP A 138 34.22 4.77 16.44
C ASP A 138 33.44 4.93 17.75
N LEU A 139 32.16 4.50 17.76
CA LEU A 139 31.31 4.50 18.95
C LEU A 139 31.37 3.19 19.74
N GLY A 140 32.36 2.29 19.48
CA GLY A 140 32.55 1.06 20.19
C GLY A 140 31.46 -0.01 19.92
N LEU A 141 30.86 0.02 18.74
CA LEU A 141 29.80 -0.92 18.31
C LEU A 141 30.18 -1.73 17.07
N GLY A 142 31.45 -1.81 16.68
CA GLY A 142 31.90 -2.49 15.48
C GLY A 142 31.48 -3.96 15.40
N GLU A 143 31.47 -4.69 16.53
CA GLU A 143 31.00 -6.07 16.61
C GLU A 143 29.48 -6.22 16.73
N LYS A 144 28.73 -5.13 16.83
CA LYS A 144 27.27 -5.10 17.04
C LYS A 144 26.48 -4.57 15.86
N THR A 145 27.13 -4.39 14.71
CA THR A 145 26.53 -3.81 13.51
C THR A 145 25.31 -4.59 13.01
N GLU A 146 25.33 -5.93 13.15
CA GLU A 146 24.25 -6.82 12.73
C GLU A 146 23.17 -7.04 13.80
N ASN A 147 23.40 -6.57 15.05
CA ASN A 147 22.42 -6.74 16.12
C ASN A 147 21.20 -5.85 15.90
N ARG A 148 20.03 -6.39 16.21
CA ARG A 148 18.77 -5.63 16.22
C ARG A 148 18.60 -4.87 17.54
N PRO A 149 17.75 -3.83 17.60
CA PRO A 149 17.55 -3.04 18.82
C PRO A 149 17.23 -3.85 20.06
N ASN A 150 16.43 -4.90 19.96
CA ASN A 150 16.08 -5.79 21.07
C ASN A 150 17.24 -6.68 21.56
N GLN A 151 18.37 -6.70 20.87
CA GLN A 151 19.60 -7.41 21.22
C GLN A 151 20.67 -6.48 21.78
N LEU A 152 20.36 -5.20 21.93
CA LEU A 152 21.26 -4.15 22.39
C LEU A 152 20.81 -3.61 23.75
N SER A 153 21.79 -3.31 24.64
CA SER A 153 21.49 -2.59 25.89
C SER A 153 21.01 -1.16 25.59
N GLY A 154 20.39 -0.49 26.58
CA GLY A 154 19.94 0.91 26.43
C GLY A 154 21.06 1.86 26.00
N GLY A 155 22.23 1.77 26.62
CA GLY A 155 23.40 2.56 26.23
C GLY A 155 23.91 2.24 24.83
N GLN A 156 23.86 0.97 24.39
CA GLN A 156 24.20 0.59 23.01
C GLN A 156 23.19 1.14 22.02
N GLN A 157 21.88 1.06 22.31
CA GLN A 157 20.83 1.65 21.48
C GLN A 157 21.00 3.16 21.35
N GLN A 158 21.37 3.85 22.42
CA GLN A 158 21.62 5.28 22.36
C GLN A 158 22.83 5.60 21.50
N ARG A 159 23.92 4.81 21.58
CA ARG A 159 25.06 4.99 20.68
C ARG A 159 24.72 4.72 19.20
N VAL A 160 23.84 3.78 18.89
CA VAL A 160 23.28 3.61 17.52
C VAL A 160 22.47 4.84 17.11
N SER A 161 21.69 5.45 18.01
CA SER A 161 20.96 6.70 17.74
C SER A 161 21.91 7.86 17.46
N ILE A 162 23.02 7.96 18.21
CA ILE A 162 24.10 8.95 17.95
C ILE A 162 24.76 8.69 16.59
N ALA A 163 25.12 7.44 16.29
CA ALA A 163 25.66 7.05 14.99
C ALA A 163 24.76 7.47 13.82
N ARG A 164 23.45 7.25 13.98
CA ARG A 164 22.44 7.68 13.01
C ARG A 164 22.42 9.20 12.82
N ALA A 165 22.54 9.97 13.91
CA ALA A 165 22.59 11.42 13.85
C ALA A 165 23.83 11.93 13.08
N LEU A 166 24.95 11.21 13.13
CA LEU A 166 26.21 11.57 12.48
C LEU A 166 26.29 11.15 11.01
N MET A 167 25.39 10.29 10.55
CA MET A 167 25.49 9.64 9.24
C MET A 167 25.60 10.62 8.06
N ASN A 168 24.84 11.70 8.09
CA ASN A 168 24.89 12.76 7.07
C ASN A 168 25.88 13.90 7.41
N GLY A 169 26.62 13.79 8.51
CA GLY A 169 27.58 14.80 8.95
C GLY A 169 26.94 16.02 9.60
N GLY A 170 25.81 15.88 10.30
CA GLY A 170 25.03 16.97 10.90
C GLY A 170 25.88 18.02 11.61
N ASP A 171 25.85 19.26 11.11
CA ASP A 171 26.57 20.40 11.72
C ASP A 171 25.97 20.74 13.11
N VAL A 172 24.66 20.41 13.29
CA VAL A 172 23.90 20.61 14.53
C VAL A 172 23.33 19.28 15.03
N ILE A 173 23.62 18.88 16.23
CA ILE A 173 23.06 17.72 16.91
C ILE A 173 22.03 18.19 17.93
N LEU A 174 20.80 17.77 17.75
CA LEU A 174 19.69 18.03 18.67
C LEU A 174 19.48 16.79 19.54
N ALA A 175 19.71 16.91 20.83
CA ALA A 175 19.62 15.80 21.78
C ALA A 175 18.49 16.07 22.80
N ASP A 176 17.38 15.32 22.68
CA ASP A 176 16.24 15.39 23.59
C ASP A 176 16.40 14.35 24.71
N GLU A 177 16.69 14.79 25.90
CA GLU A 177 16.89 13.97 27.09
C GLU A 177 17.77 12.71 26.83
N PRO A 178 18.99 12.88 26.27
CA PRO A 178 19.78 11.77 25.73
C PRO A 178 20.20 10.73 26.79
N THR A 179 20.08 11.05 28.06
CA THR A 179 20.43 10.17 29.21
C THR A 179 19.21 9.71 29.99
N GLY A 180 18.02 10.23 29.70
CA GLY A 180 16.82 10.04 30.52
C GLY A 180 16.28 8.59 30.63
N ALA A 181 16.69 7.71 29.70
CA ALA A 181 16.30 6.30 29.72
C ALA A 181 17.49 5.36 30.07
N LEU A 182 18.63 5.92 30.53
CA LEU A 182 19.86 5.18 30.74
C LEU A 182 20.19 5.01 32.23
N ASP A 183 20.94 3.96 32.56
CA ASP A 183 21.62 3.87 33.83
C ASP A 183 22.73 4.93 33.95
N LYS A 184 23.20 5.18 35.16
CA LYS A 184 24.16 6.25 35.46
C LYS A 184 25.46 6.13 34.66
N ASN A 185 26.00 4.91 34.51
CA ASN A 185 27.28 4.70 33.80
C ASN A 185 27.13 4.93 32.30
N SER A 186 26.07 4.38 31.69
CA SER A 186 25.72 4.61 30.28
C SER A 186 25.45 6.09 30.01
N GLY A 187 24.80 6.80 30.94
CA GLY A 187 24.56 8.24 30.83
C GLY A 187 25.85 9.06 30.80
N ILE A 188 26.83 8.75 31.69
CA ILE A 188 28.14 9.39 31.70
C ILE A 188 28.88 9.18 30.36
N GLU A 189 28.83 7.94 29.85
CA GLU A 189 29.48 7.62 28.57
C GLU A 189 28.86 8.38 27.40
N VAL A 190 27.52 8.47 27.33
CA VAL A 190 26.83 9.27 26.31
C VAL A 190 27.23 10.75 26.38
N MET A 191 27.31 11.33 27.58
CA MET A 191 27.75 12.71 27.75
C MET A 191 29.20 12.92 27.34
N ARG A 192 30.09 11.93 27.61
CA ARG A 192 31.49 11.97 27.14
C ARG A 192 31.54 12.01 25.60
N ILE A 193 30.77 11.14 24.93
CA ILE A 193 30.68 11.11 23.46
C ILE A 193 30.19 12.44 22.92
N LEU A 194 29.15 13.05 23.50
CA LEU A 194 28.64 14.34 23.04
C LEU A 194 29.71 15.46 23.20
N ARG A 195 30.46 15.48 24.30
CA ARG A 195 31.57 16.41 24.46
C ARG A 195 32.69 16.22 23.44
N GLU A 196 33.03 14.96 23.13
CA GLU A 196 34.03 14.67 22.08
C GLU A 196 33.57 15.14 20.69
N LEU A 197 32.27 14.95 20.37
CA LEU A 197 31.69 15.46 19.13
C LEU A 197 31.69 16.98 19.07
N ASN A 198 31.42 17.65 20.19
CA ASN A 198 31.53 19.11 20.28
C ASN A 198 32.98 19.60 20.10
N ALA A 199 33.95 18.93 20.73
CA ALA A 199 35.37 19.22 20.53
C ALA A 199 35.83 19.04 19.07
N LYS A 200 35.20 18.09 18.31
CA LYS A 200 35.40 17.91 16.86
C LYS A 200 34.67 18.98 16.01
N GLY A 201 34.02 19.99 16.62
CA GLY A 201 33.41 21.13 15.95
C GLY A 201 31.90 21.00 15.68
N HIS A 202 31.23 19.95 16.15
CA HIS A 202 29.77 19.86 16.06
C HIS A 202 29.10 20.83 17.04
N THR A 203 28.06 21.52 16.59
CA THR A 203 27.17 22.30 17.44
C THR A 203 26.18 21.39 18.10
N ILE A 204 26.03 21.41 19.42
CA ILE A 204 25.16 20.51 20.15
C ILE A 204 24.15 21.30 20.96
N ILE A 205 22.87 20.98 20.79
CA ILE A 205 21.77 21.52 21.57
C ILE A 205 21.16 20.36 22.38
N LEU A 206 21.38 20.46 23.68
CA LEU A 206 20.94 19.48 24.66
C LEU A 206 19.66 19.98 25.33
N VAL A 207 18.55 19.23 25.22
CA VAL A 207 17.32 19.51 25.97
C VAL A 207 17.24 18.56 27.14
N THR A 208 17.13 19.10 28.37
CA THR A 208 17.03 18.26 29.58
C THR A 208 16.33 19.01 30.72
N HIS A 209 15.77 18.25 31.65
CA HIS A 209 15.31 18.77 32.95
C HIS A 209 16.31 18.48 34.06
N ASP A 210 17.37 17.70 33.81
CA ASP A 210 18.42 17.37 34.78
C ASP A 210 19.58 18.40 34.71
N MET A 211 19.76 19.16 35.78
CA MET A 211 20.84 20.13 35.88
C MET A 211 22.24 19.50 35.88
N ASN A 212 22.39 18.24 36.33
CA ASN A 212 23.70 17.58 36.27
C ASN A 212 24.12 17.28 34.84
N VAL A 213 23.14 16.99 33.97
CA VAL A 213 23.36 16.82 32.53
C VAL A 213 23.67 18.18 31.90
N ALA A 214 22.92 19.24 32.25
CA ALA A 214 23.06 20.57 31.71
C ALA A 214 24.42 21.20 32.04
N LYS A 215 25.01 20.89 33.20
CA LYS A 215 26.35 21.38 33.61
C LYS A 215 27.51 20.96 32.68
N ASN A 216 27.28 19.94 31.83
CA ASN A 216 28.26 19.57 30.79
C ASN A 216 28.29 20.56 29.61
N ALA A 217 27.30 21.42 29.47
CA ALA A 217 27.25 22.42 28.41
C ALA A 217 28.06 23.68 28.75
N THR A 218 28.51 24.41 27.73
CA THR A 218 29.22 25.67 27.86
C THR A 218 28.28 26.88 28.05
N ARG A 219 26.98 26.67 27.77
CA ARG A 219 25.94 27.69 27.90
C ARG A 219 24.62 27.04 28.29
N ILE A 220 23.94 27.62 29.26
CA ILE A 220 22.68 27.15 29.79
C ILE A 220 21.58 28.17 29.54
N ILE A 221 20.51 27.76 28.85
CA ILE A 221 19.32 28.53 28.55
C ILE A 221 18.16 27.94 29.33
N GLU A 222 17.54 28.75 30.18
CA GLU A 222 16.42 28.33 30.99
C GLU A 222 15.09 28.83 30.39
N ILE A 223 14.14 27.88 30.18
CA ILE A 223 12.80 28.18 29.65
C ILE A 223 11.76 27.89 30.72
N SER A 224 10.89 28.86 30.97
CA SER A 224 9.70 28.71 31.79
C SER A 224 8.50 29.35 31.10
N ASP A 225 7.37 28.60 31.09
CA ASP A 225 6.08 29.06 30.54
C ASP A 225 6.20 29.69 29.13
N GLY A 226 7.02 29.08 28.28
CA GLY A 226 7.20 29.52 26.89
C GLY A 226 8.09 30.76 26.71
N ASN A 227 8.80 31.25 27.78
CA ASN A 227 9.74 32.35 27.71
C ASN A 227 11.15 31.89 28.08
N ILE A 228 12.19 32.49 27.50
CA ILE A 228 13.54 32.36 27.98
C ILE A 228 13.67 33.28 29.20
N ILE A 229 13.93 32.69 30.37
CA ILE A 229 14.08 33.43 31.64
C ILE A 229 15.55 33.66 32.02
N ALA A 230 16.46 32.84 31.52
CA ALA A 230 17.87 32.99 31.70
C ALA A 230 18.65 32.44 30.49
N ASP A 231 19.77 33.09 30.19
CA ASP A 231 20.74 32.68 29.16
C ASP A 231 22.13 33.05 29.69
N LYS A 232 22.88 32.07 30.14
CA LYS A 232 24.12 32.27 30.89
C LYS A 232 25.24 31.37 30.35
N PRO A 233 26.47 31.90 30.21
CA PRO A 233 27.63 31.05 30.00
C PRO A 233 27.82 30.15 31.22
N ASN A 234 28.30 28.93 30.99
CA ASN A 234 28.60 27.94 32.01
C ASN A 234 30.03 27.42 31.79
N VAL A 235 30.73 27.19 32.88
CA VAL A 235 32.03 26.52 32.83
C VAL A 235 31.80 25.08 33.24
N PRO A 236 32.04 24.12 32.34
CA PRO A 236 31.84 22.70 32.65
C PRO A 236 32.72 22.27 33.84
N GLU A 237 32.13 21.52 34.79
CA GLU A 237 32.79 21.08 36.02
C GLU A 237 33.85 19.97 35.84
N HIS A 238 34.22 19.60 34.58
CA HIS A 238 35.14 18.49 34.32
C HIS A 238 36.45 18.94 33.70
N ASP A 239 37.56 18.74 34.44
CA ASP A 239 38.95 19.02 34.06
C ASP A 239 39.58 17.97 33.10
N ASP A 240 38.83 17.16 32.39
CA ASP A 240 39.41 16.31 31.36
C ASP A 240 39.80 17.16 30.15
N VAL A 241 41.07 17.57 30.11
CA VAL A 241 41.70 18.18 28.95
C VAL A 241 41.64 17.17 27.80
N ILE A 242 40.64 17.29 26.95
CA ILE A 242 40.59 16.53 25.69
C ILE A 242 41.61 17.21 24.77
N GLU A 243 42.79 16.58 24.59
CA GLU A 243 43.74 16.98 23.57
C GLU A 243 43.05 16.90 22.19
N VAL A 244 42.75 18.07 21.64
CA VAL A 244 42.13 18.20 20.33
C VAL A 244 43.19 17.86 19.27
N VAL A 245 43.22 16.65 18.80
CA VAL A 245 43.88 16.32 17.53
C VAL A 245 42.96 16.84 16.43
N ALA A 246 43.32 18.01 15.90
CA ALA A 246 42.60 18.67 14.81
C ALA A 246 42.86 17.93 13.47
N ASP A 247 42.27 16.80 13.26
CA ASP A 247 42.09 16.22 11.93
C ASP A 247 40.72 16.64 11.38
N ALA A 248 40.66 17.89 10.94
CA ALA A 248 39.53 18.38 10.14
C ALA A 248 39.62 17.73 8.76
N GLU A 249 38.95 16.58 8.58
CA GLU A 249 38.74 16.06 7.24
C GLU A 249 37.98 17.08 6.38
N PRO A 250 38.47 17.36 5.15
CA PRO A 250 37.81 18.32 4.27
C PRO A 250 36.42 17.85 3.92
N LYS A 251 35.42 18.69 4.11
CA LYS A 251 34.01 18.48 3.67
C LYS A 251 33.99 17.97 2.24
N SER A 252 33.73 16.69 2.06
CA SER A 252 33.61 16.06 0.76
C SER A 252 32.58 16.82 -0.07
N SER A 253 33.03 17.41 -1.20
CA SER A 253 32.17 18.10 -2.14
C SER A 253 31.12 17.12 -2.67
N ARG A 254 29.86 17.30 -2.27
CA ARG A 254 28.73 16.49 -2.72
C ARG A 254 28.60 16.62 -4.23
N LYS A 255 29.03 15.58 -4.99
CA LYS A 255 28.67 15.45 -6.39
C LYS A 255 27.15 15.32 -6.49
N LYS A 256 26.51 16.27 -7.17
CA LYS A 256 25.09 16.19 -7.52
C LYS A 256 24.86 14.95 -8.37
N SER A 257 24.37 13.87 -7.78
CA SER A 257 23.90 12.72 -8.53
C SER A 257 22.67 13.12 -9.36
N SER A 258 22.52 12.55 -10.54
CA SER A 258 21.40 12.81 -11.44
C SER A 258 20.06 12.55 -10.71
N ARG A 259 19.16 13.53 -10.71
CA ARG A 259 17.86 13.51 -10.02
C ARG A 259 17.01 12.26 -10.32
N TRP A 260 17.14 11.69 -11.51
CA TRP A 260 16.36 10.52 -11.95
C TRP A 260 16.88 9.19 -11.36
N ARG A 261 18.20 9.00 -11.28
CA ARG A 261 18.78 7.80 -10.65
C ARG A 261 18.48 7.76 -9.14
N SER A 262 18.60 8.90 -8.47
CA SER A 262 18.31 8.99 -7.03
C SER A 262 16.82 8.80 -6.69
N ALA A 263 15.90 9.01 -7.64
CA ALA A 263 14.47 8.74 -7.42
C ALA A 263 14.16 7.23 -7.54
N LEU A 264 14.76 6.55 -8.53
CA LEU A 264 14.61 5.10 -8.70
C LEU A 264 15.26 4.32 -7.55
N ASP A 265 16.45 4.74 -7.10
CA ASP A 265 17.12 4.12 -5.96
C ASP A 265 16.33 4.28 -4.67
N ARG A 266 15.74 5.46 -4.45
CA ARG A 266 14.83 5.70 -3.29
C ARG A 266 13.57 4.86 -3.37
N PHE A 267 12.99 4.68 -4.55
CA PHE A 267 11.81 3.83 -4.73
C PHE A 267 12.14 2.36 -4.48
N ALA A 268 13.26 1.88 -5.03
CA ALA A 268 13.73 0.50 -4.81
C ALA A 268 13.99 0.22 -3.33
N GLU A 269 14.60 1.17 -2.61
CA GLU A 269 14.87 1.02 -1.18
C GLU A 269 13.58 1.11 -0.35
N ALA A 270 12.65 2.02 -0.68
CA ALA A 270 11.34 2.09 -0.04
C ALA A 270 10.54 0.78 -0.25
N PHE A 271 10.61 0.20 -1.44
CA PHE A 271 10.01 -1.09 -1.73
C PHE A 271 10.65 -2.22 -0.93
N ARG A 272 11.98 -2.25 -0.83
CA ARG A 272 12.72 -3.20 0.00
C ARG A 272 12.35 -3.08 1.49
N MET A 273 12.27 -1.85 2.00
CA MET A 273 11.82 -1.58 3.38
C MET A 273 10.38 -2.07 3.62
N ALA A 274 9.49 -1.84 2.65
CA ALA A 274 8.11 -2.34 2.73
C ALA A 274 8.07 -3.89 2.77
N LEU A 275 8.87 -4.57 1.95
CA LEU A 275 8.98 -6.03 1.96
C LEU A 275 9.52 -6.56 3.30
N LEU A 276 10.52 -5.88 3.87
CA LEU A 276 11.06 -6.24 5.20
C LEU A 276 9.99 -6.07 6.30
N ALA A 277 9.25 -4.96 6.27
CA ALA A 277 8.15 -4.70 7.21
C ALA A 277 7.02 -5.74 7.07
N MET A 278 6.68 -6.14 5.83
CA MET A 278 5.72 -7.21 5.57
C MET A 278 6.19 -8.55 6.14
N ASN A 279 7.48 -8.86 6.03
CA ASN A 279 8.07 -10.09 6.56
C ASN A 279 8.15 -10.11 8.10
N ALA A 280 8.32 -8.94 8.72
CA ALA A 280 8.31 -8.78 10.17
C ALA A 280 6.92 -9.05 10.78
N HIS A 281 5.85 -8.71 10.06
CA HIS A 281 4.46 -8.88 10.51
C HIS A 281 3.70 -9.93 9.69
N ARG A 282 4.28 -11.11 9.49
CA ARG A 282 3.78 -12.19 8.60
C ARG A 282 2.30 -12.50 8.78
N MET A 283 1.83 -12.63 10.02
CA MET A 283 0.42 -12.97 10.30
C MET A 283 -0.55 -11.88 9.88
N ARG A 284 -0.21 -10.59 10.11
CA ARG A 284 -1.05 -9.47 9.69
C ARG A 284 -1.10 -9.38 8.17
N THR A 285 0.06 -9.48 7.52
CA THR A 285 0.17 -9.45 6.06
C THR A 285 -0.60 -10.60 5.43
N PHE A 286 -0.46 -11.82 5.97
CA PHE A 286 -1.20 -13.00 5.50
C PHE A 286 -2.72 -12.81 5.63
N LEU A 287 -3.21 -12.34 6.78
CA LEU A 287 -4.63 -12.12 7.03
C LEU A 287 -5.22 -11.05 6.11
N THR A 288 -4.50 -9.94 5.89
CA THR A 288 -4.95 -8.89 4.97
C THR A 288 -4.97 -9.35 3.52
N MET A 289 -3.93 -10.06 3.06
CA MET A 289 -3.90 -10.66 1.72
C MET A 289 -5.02 -11.69 1.53
N LEU A 290 -5.24 -12.56 2.52
CA LEU A 290 -6.30 -13.56 2.49
C LEU A 290 -7.68 -12.90 2.36
N GLY A 291 -7.94 -11.82 3.10
CA GLY A 291 -9.19 -11.06 3.00
C GLY A 291 -9.43 -10.49 1.59
N ILE A 292 -8.38 -9.91 0.99
CA ILE A 292 -8.44 -9.37 -0.38
C ILE A 292 -8.66 -10.49 -1.41
N ILE A 293 -7.93 -11.61 -1.28
CA ILE A 293 -8.07 -12.76 -2.18
C ILE A 293 -9.48 -13.33 -2.13
N ILE A 294 -10.04 -13.55 -0.92
CA ILE A 294 -11.40 -14.06 -0.75
C ILE A 294 -12.42 -13.07 -1.34
N GLY A 295 -12.25 -11.76 -1.09
CA GLY A 295 -13.11 -10.72 -1.63
C GLY A 295 -13.15 -10.72 -3.16
N ILE A 296 -11.99 -10.72 -3.81
CA ILE A 296 -11.89 -10.73 -5.27
C ILE A 296 -12.42 -12.07 -5.82
N ALA A 297 -12.03 -13.21 -5.25
CA ALA A 297 -12.48 -14.52 -5.68
C ALA A 297 -14.01 -14.65 -5.62
N SER A 298 -14.64 -14.13 -4.56
CA SER A 298 -16.10 -14.14 -4.41
C SER A 298 -16.79 -13.34 -5.50
N VAL A 299 -16.32 -12.12 -5.78
CA VAL A 299 -16.89 -11.26 -6.84
C VAL A 299 -16.75 -11.93 -8.23
N VAL A 300 -15.53 -12.40 -8.55
CA VAL A 300 -15.27 -13.09 -9.84
C VAL A 300 -16.14 -14.33 -9.99
N SER A 301 -16.29 -15.13 -8.93
CA SER A 301 -17.12 -16.34 -8.96
C SER A 301 -18.60 -16.03 -9.21
N VAL A 302 -19.14 -15.00 -8.56
CA VAL A 302 -20.55 -14.58 -8.76
C VAL A 302 -20.77 -14.08 -10.19
N VAL A 303 -19.85 -13.25 -10.71
CA VAL A 303 -19.95 -12.73 -12.09
C VAL A 303 -19.81 -13.87 -13.11
N ALA A 304 -18.87 -14.79 -12.92
CA ALA A 304 -18.68 -15.92 -13.81
C ALA A 304 -19.90 -16.85 -13.83
N LEU A 305 -20.49 -17.13 -12.65
CA LEU A 305 -21.71 -17.94 -12.54
C LEU A 305 -22.89 -17.24 -13.23
N GLY A 306 -23.05 -15.92 -13.01
CA GLY A 306 -24.10 -15.12 -13.67
C GLY A 306 -24.00 -15.17 -15.19
N ASN A 307 -22.81 -14.93 -15.74
CA ASN A 307 -22.58 -14.99 -17.19
C ASN A 307 -22.78 -16.41 -17.75
N GLY A 308 -22.33 -17.44 -17.03
CA GLY A 308 -22.54 -18.84 -17.42
C GLY A 308 -24.00 -19.20 -17.45
N SER A 309 -24.78 -18.87 -16.43
CA SER A 309 -26.22 -19.09 -16.38
C SER A 309 -26.95 -18.35 -17.51
N GLN A 310 -26.61 -17.09 -17.76
CA GLN A 310 -27.20 -16.30 -18.84
C GLN A 310 -26.94 -16.95 -20.20
N LYS A 311 -25.72 -17.39 -20.47
CA LYS A 311 -25.36 -18.07 -21.71
C LYS A 311 -26.15 -19.35 -21.88
N GLN A 312 -26.25 -20.18 -20.84
CA GLN A 312 -27.00 -21.44 -20.87
C GLN A 312 -28.51 -21.20 -21.08
N ILE A 313 -29.09 -20.16 -20.47
CA ILE A 313 -30.50 -19.81 -20.70
C ILE A 313 -30.70 -19.34 -22.13
N LEU A 314 -29.81 -18.54 -22.70
CA LEU A 314 -29.88 -18.11 -24.09
C LEU A 314 -29.75 -19.27 -25.07
N GLU A 315 -28.85 -20.21 -24.83
CA GLU A 315 -28.71 -21.41 -25.62
C GLU A 315 -29.97 -22.29 -25.55
N ASN A 316 -30.56 -22.47 -24.37
CA ASN A 316 -31.79 -23.19 -24.18
C ASN A 316 -32.99 -22.51 -24.89
N ILE A 317 -33.08 -21.18 -24.83
CA ILE A 317 -34.13 -20.43 -25.53
C ILE A 317 -33.93 -20.51 -27.05
N SER A 318 -32.69 -20.42 -27.53
CA SER A 318 -32.38 -20.52 -28.96
C SER A 318 -32.74 -21.91 -29.51
N SER A 319 -32.52 -22.95 -28.71
CA SER A 319 -32.90 -24.33 -29.11
C SER A 319 -34.42 -24.57 -29.15
N LEU A 320 -35.21 -23.72 -28.48
CA LEU A 320 -36.68 -23.78 -28.54
C LEU A 320 -37.25 -23.08 -29.77
N GLY A 321 -36.43 -22.51 -30.64
CA GLY A 321 -36.85 -21.86 -31.88
C GLY A 321 -37.54 -20.51 -31.64
N THR A 322 -36.75 -19.47 -31.40
CA THR A 322 -37.25 -18.12 -31.08
C THR A 322 -38.11 -17.45 -32.15
N ASN A 323 -38.08 -17.97 -33.39
CA ASN A 323 -38.80 -17.44 -34.53
C ASN A 323 -40.00 -18.28 -34.96
N THR A 324 -40.47 -19.19 -34.09
CA THR A 324 -41.60 -20.09 -34.42
C THR A 324 -42.88 -19.66 -33.73
N ILE A 325 -43.98 -19.65 -34.50
CA ILE A 325 -45.33 -19.44 -33.97
C ILE A 325 -46.06 -20.76 -34.05
N THR A 326 -46.57 -21.23 -32.90
CA THR A 326 -47.37 -22.42 -32.84
C THR A 326 -48.86 -22.06 -32.83
N VAL A 327 -49.59 -22.54 -33.81
CA VAL A 327 -51.02 -22.30 -33.95
C VAL A 327 -51.77 -23.54 -33.43
N PHE A 328 -52.63 -23.33 -32.45
CA PHE A 328 -53.46 -24.37 -31.84
C PHE A 328 -54.91 -24.20 -32.26
N GLN A 329 -55.64 -25.34 -32.39
CA GLN A 329 -57.08 -25.30 -32.53
C GLN A 329 -57.75 -24.81 -31.23
N GLY A 330 -58.76 -23.94 -31.33
CA GLY A 330 -59.53 -23.48 -30.16
C GLY A 330 -59.84 -21.97 -30.13
N ARG A 331 -60.52 -21.52 -29.06
CA ARG A 331 -60.99 -20.12 -28.93
C ARG A 331 -60.08 -19.20 -28.08
N GLY A 332 -58.92 -19.68 -27.65
CA GLY A 332 -58.00 -18.84 -26.87
C GLY A 332 -57.26 -19.60 -25.78
N PHE A 333 -56.27 -18.93 -25.17
CA PHE A 333 -55.40 -19.48 -24.11
C PHE A 333 -56.24 -19.81 -22.86
N GLY A 334 -56.30 -21.08 -22.44
CA GLY A 334 -56.81 -21.48 -21.13
C GLY A 334 -58.16 -22.22 -21.13
N ASP A 335 -58.94 -22.29 -22.21
CA ASP A 335 -60.20 -23.02 -22.26
C ASP A 335 -60.04 -24.39 -22.89
N ASN A 336 -59.54 -25.35 -22.13
CA ASN A 336 -59.35 -26.74 -22.57
C ASN A 336 -60.63 -27.58 -22.55
N SER A 337 -61.75 -27.05 -22.07
CA SER A 337 -62.96 -27.85 -21.83
C SER A 337 -63.77 -28.24 -23.09
N LYS A 338 -63.45 -27.60 -24.25
CA LYS A 338 -64.18 -27.88 -25.54
C LYS A 338 -63.27 -28.03 -26.75
N THR A 339 -61.96 -28.09 -26.59
CA THR A 339 -60.97 -28.21 -27.69
C THR A 339 -61.18 -29.45 -28.55
N ALA A 340 -61.71 -30.54 -28.00
CA ALA A 340 -62.00 -31.76 -28.72
C ALA A 340 -63.19 -31.67 -29.75
N GLN A 341 -64.01 -30.64 -29.69
CA GLN A 341 -65.15 -30.43 -30.55
C GLN A 341 -64.88 -29.60 -31.80
N PHE A 342 -63.75 -28.89 -31.85
CA PHE A 342 -63.42 -28.00 -32.97
C PHE A 342 -62.25 -28.54 -33.78
N LYS A 343 -62.52 -29.34 -34.81
CA LYS A 343 -61.53 -29.74 -35.84
C LYS A 343 -61.47 -28.63 -36.90
N THR A 344 -60.89 -27.48 -36.52
CA THR A 344 -60.89 -26.28 -37.41
C THR A 344 -59.63 -26.15 -38.21
N LEU A 345 -58.51 -26.74 -37.80
CA LEU A 345 -57.24 -26.70 -38.56
C LEU A 345 -57.21 -27.93 -39.49
N VAL A 346 -57.04 -27.67 -40.77
CA VAL A 346 -56.91 -28.72 -41.84
C VAL A 346 -55.55 -28.52 -42.55
N PRO A 347 -55.02 -29.54 -43.23
CA PRO A 347 -53.75 -29.43 -43.96
C PRO A 347 -53.70 -28.28 -44.96
N ALA A 348 -54.85 -27.95 -45.61
CA ALA A 348 -54.93 -26.84 -46.51
C ALA A 348 -54.64 -25.49 -45.88
N ASP A 349 -54.82 -25.30 -44.56
CA ASP A 349 -54.43 -24.10 -43.84
C ASP A 349 -52.91 -23.94 -43.78
N ALA A 350 -52.19 -25.06 -43.66
CA ALA A 350 -50.72 -25.08 -43.68
C ALA A 350 -50.19 -24.69 -45.08
N ASP A 351 -50.86 -25.19 -46.14
CA ASP A 351 -50.51 -24.86 -47.53
C ASP A 351 -50.71 -23.36 -47.76
N ALA A 352 -51.87 -22.81 -47.36
CA ALA A 352 -52.16 -21.39 -47.47
C ALA A 352 -51.18 -20.48 -46.69
N LEU A 353 -50.70 -20.94 -45.51
CA LEU A 353 -49.69 -20.19 -44.75
C LEU A 353 -48.30 -20.26 -45.40
N SER A 354 -47.96 -21.38 -46.05
CA SER A 354 -46.65 -21.54 -46.73
C SER A 354 -46.50 -20.64 -47.96
N GLU A 355 -47.61 -20.16 -48.53
CA GLU A 355 -47.64 -19.21 -49.67
C GLU A 355 -47.39 -17.74 -49.24
N GLN A 356 -47.35 -17.46 -47.91
CA GLN A 356 -47.17 -16.09 -47.44
C GLN A 356 -45.70 -15.68 -47.49
N PRO A 357 -45.38 -14.47 -47.99
CA PRO A 357 -43.97 -14.02 -48.20
C PRO A 357 -43.19 -13.79 -46.91
N TYR A 358 -43.86 -13.75 -45.77
CA TYR A 358 -43.22 -13.58 -44.42
C TYR A 358 -43.13 -14.90 -43.67
N VAL A 359 -43.52 -16.03 -44.27
CA VAL A 359 -43.44 -17.37 -43.68
C VAL A 359 -42.35 -18.15 -44.38
N GLU A 360 -41.33 -18.56 -43.67
CA GLU A 360 -40.20 -19.29 -44.22
C GLU A 360 -40.55 -20.80 -44.41
N ALA A 361 -41.18 -21.38 -43.41
CA ALA A 361 -41.57 -22.79 -43.44
C ALA A 361 -42.76 -23.09 -42.51
N VAL A 362 -43.60 -24.06 -42.87
CA VAL A 362 -44.76 -24.50 -42.10
C VAL A 362 -44.73 -26.01 -41.94
N SER A 363 -45.00 -26.47 -40.72
CA SER A 363 -45.15 -27.91 -40.49
C SER A 363 -46.42 -28.20 -39.70
N PRO A 364 -47.43 -28.82 -40.31
CA PRO A 364 -48.54 -29.42 -39.57
C PRO A 364 -48.03 -30.57 -38.71
N THR A 365 -48.54 -30.65 -37.48
CA THR A 365 -48.10 -31.68 -36.52
C THR A 365 -49.27 -32.38 -35.90
N VAL A 366 -49.22 -33.71 -35.89
CA VAL A 366 -50.21 -34.60 -35.22
C VAL A 366 -49.45 -35.45 -34.21
N ASN A 367 -49.93 -35.49 -32.98
CA ASN A 367 -49.29 -36.25 -31.90
C ASN A 367 -50.14 -37.45 -31.51
N SER A 368 -49.47 -38.57 -31.28
CA SER A 368 -50.12 -39.77 -30.71
C SER A 368 -49.22 -40.46 -29.73
N SER A 369 -49.74 -40.84 -28.57
CA SER A 369 -49.04 -41.71 -27.63
C SER A 369 -49.24 -43.17 -27.99
N VAL A 370 -48.13 -43.86 -28.13
CA VAL A 370 -48.12 -45.28 -28.54
C VAL A 370 -47.18 -46.09 -27.66
N THR A 371 -47.37 -47.39 -27.59
CA THR A 371 -46.35 -48.30 -27.07
C THR A 371 -45.50 -48.76 -28.24
N ALA A 372 -44.27 -48.28 -28.31
CA ALA A 372 -43.32 -48.71 -29.34
C ALA A 372 -42.65 -50.02 -28.88
N ARG A 373 -42.37 -50.90 -29.84
CA ARG A 373 -41.66 -52.14 -29.56
C ARG A 373 -40.56 -52.33 -30.60
N PHE A 374 -39.39 -52.68 -30.11
CA PHE A 374 -38.29 -53.15 -30.97
C PHE A 374 -37.63 -54.37 -30.34
N LYS A 375 -37.65 -55.51 -31.07
CA LYS A 375 -37.25 -56.85 -30.56
C LYS A 375 -38.01 -57.17 -29.24
N ASP A 376 -37.29 -57.33 -28.13
CA ASP A 376 -37.84 -57.69 -26.83
C ASP A 376 -38.09 -56.49 -25.91
N THR A 377 -37.84 -55.25 -26.41
CA THR A 377 -38.00 -54.03 -25.63
C THR A 377 -39.27 -53.28 -26.00
N GLU A 378 -40.13 -53.03 -25.03
CA GLU A 378 -41.33 -52.21 -25.17
C GLU A 378 -41.20 -50.90 -24.29
N ALA A 379 -41.57 -49.79 -24.88
CA ALA A 379 -41.62 -48.54 -24.14
C ALA A 379 -42.74 -47.64 -24.66
N ALA A 380 -43.30 -46.81 -23.75
CA ALA A 380 -44.20 -45.73 -24.11
C ALA A 380 -43.45 -44.64 -24.89
N ALA A 381 -43.96 -44.27 -26.03
CA ALA A 381 -43.42 -43.26 -26.90
C ALA A 381 -44.49 -42.31 -27.42
N THR A 382 -44.12 -41.04 -27.61
CA THR A 382 -44.95 -40.07 -28.32
C THR A 382 -44.49 -40.04 -29.78
N VAL A 383 -45.33 -40.33 -30.68
CA VAL A 383 -45.07 -40.21 -32.11
C VAL A 383 -45.65 -38.92 -32.63
N ASN A 384 -44.81 -38.13 -33.26
CA ASN A 384 -45.19 -36.89 -33.91
C ASN A 384 -45.16 -37.07 -35.41
N GLY A 385 -46.34 -37.04 -36.04
CA GLY A 385 -46.46 -37.00 -37.49
C GLY A 385 -46.20 -35.54 -37.94
N VAL A 386 -45.20 -35.37 -38.78
CA VAL A 386 -44.71 -34.02 -39.15
C VAL A 386 -44.39 -33.98 -40.66
N SER A 387 -44.30 -32.76 -41.21
CA SER A 387 -43.80 -32.56 -42.59
C SER A 387 -42.26 -32.52 -42.63
N ALA A 388 -41.71 -32.57 -43.86
CA ALA A 388 -40.26 -32.47 -44.07
C ALA A 388 -39.66 -31.16 -43.51
N ASP A 389 -40.42 -30.07 -43.52
CA ASP A 389 -39.97 -28.77 -43.06
C ASP A 389 -39.91 -28.64 -41.50
N PHE A 390 -40.43 -29.65 -40.77
CA PHE A 390 -40.47 -29.66 -39.30
C PHE A 390 -39.10 -29.43 -38.65
N PHE A 391 -38.07 -30.06 -39.20
CA PHE A 391 -36.72 -30.03 -38.65
C PHE A 391 -36.11 -28.63 -38.78
N ASN A 392 -36.34 -27.96 -39.89
CA ASN A 392 -35.92 -26.58 -40.10
C ASN A 392 -36.70 -25.61 -39.21
N VAL A 393 -38.03 -25.77 -39.11
CA VAL A 393 -38.88 -24.93 -38.25
C VAL A 393 -38.47 -25.05 -36.77
N ARG A 394 -38.07 -26.22 -36.33
CA ARG A 394 -37.63 -26.48 -34.95
C ARG A 394 -36.14 -26.27 -34.73
N GLY A 395 -35.35 -26.04 -35.77
CA GLY A 395 -33.89 -25.87 -35.65
C GLY A 395 -33.19 -27.11 -35.09
N LEU A 396 -33.68 -28.31 -35.44
CA LEU A 396 -33.14 -29.54 -34.90
C LEU A 396 -31.89 -29.99 -35.65
N GLU A 397 -30.84 -30.29 -34.89
CA GLU A 397 -29.59 -30.82 -35.43
C GLU A 397 -29.59 -32.37 -35.41
N PHE A 398 -29.08 -32.97 -36.45
CA PHE A 398 -28.96 -34.43 -36.60
C PHE A 398 -27.56 -34.87 -36.12
N VAL A 399 -27.54 -35.78 -35.14
CA VAL A 399 -26.30 -36.37 -34.64
C VAL A 399 -25.81 -37.49 -35.59
N ALA A 400 -26.76 -38.18 -36.24
CA ALA A 400 -26.49 -39.23 -37.21
C ALA A 400 -27.68 -39.35 -38.16
N GLY A 401 -27.43 -39.72 -39.41
CA GLY A 401 -28.46 -39.86 -40.44
C GLY A 401 -28.87 -38.54 -41.08
N GLN A 402 -29.99 -38.51 -41.77
CA GLN A 402 -30.58 -37.37 -42.46
C GLN A 402 -32.08 -37.26 -42.21
N PRO A 403 -32.65 -36.03 -42.24
CA PRO A 403 -34.10 -35.88 -42.20
C PRO A 403 -34.76 -36.51 -43.44
N PHE A 404 -35.99 -36.95 -43.30
CA PHE A 404 -36.79 -37.38 -44.44
C PHE A 404 -37.20 -36.11 -45.25
N ASP A 405 -37.30 -36.31 -46.56
CA ASP A 405 -37.59 -35.22 -47.50
C ASP A 405 -39.08 -35.13 -47.89
N LYS A 406 -39.48 -34.19 -48.72
CA LYS A 406 -40.85 -34.04 -49.24
C LYS A 406 -41.26 -35.19 -50.06
N GLN A 407 -40.34 -35.92 -50.69
CA GLN A 407 -40.66 -37.11 -51.53
C GLN A 407 -41.01 -38.29 -50.62
N SER A 408 -40.27 -38.53 -49.54
CA SER A 408 -40.58 -39.53 -48.52
C SER A 408 -41.98 -39.31 -47.93
N VAL A 409 -42.33 -38.05 -47.60
CA VAL A 409 -43.68 -37.74 -47.09
C VAL A 409 -44.78 -38.02 -48.15
N THR A 410 -44.57 -37.63 -49.40
CA THR A 410 -45.54 -37.81 -50.47
C THR A 410 -45.75 -39.28 -50.84
N GLN A 411 -44.66 -40.04 -50.83
CA GLN A 411 -44.69 -41.48 -51.12
C GLN A 411 -45.11 -42.35 -49.91
N ARG A 412 -45.34 -41.70 -48.77
CA ARG A 412 -45.66 -42.37 -47.49
C ARG A 412 -44.60 -43.39 -47.11
N ALA A 413 -43.32 -43.04 -47.27
CA ALA A 413 -42.22 -43.88 -46.82
C ALA A 413 -42.31 -44.09 -45.30
N GLN A 414 -41.82 -45.21 -44.83
CA GLN A 414 -41.82 -45.57 -43.42
C GLN A 414 -40.54 -45.04 -42.73
N ASP A 415 -40.26 -43.76 -42.89
CA ASP A 415 -39.09 -43.16 -42.34
C ASP A 415 -39.42 -42.56 -40.96
N VAL A 416 -38.56 -42.82 -40.00
CA VAL A 416 -38.68 -42.36 -38.60
C VAL A 416 -37.39 -41.71 -38.16
N VAL A 417 -37.49 -40.55 -37.51
CA VAL A 417 -36.39 -39.91 -36.78
C VAL A 417 -36.64 -40.09 -35.28
N ILE A 418 -35.65 -40.60 -34.57
CA ILE A 418 -35.73 -40.88 -33.14
C ILE A 418 -34.85 -39.91 -32.36
N ASP A 419 -35.26 -39.53 -31.17
CA ASP A 419 -34.45 -38.71 -30.25
C ASP A 419 -33.39 -39.56 -29.51
N SER A 420 -32.46 -38.88 -28.84
CA SER A 420 -31.39 -39.55 -28.10
C SER A 420 -31.88 -40.46 -26.97
N ASN A 421 -33.05 -40.17 -26.38
CA ASN A 421 -33.62 -41.00 -25.32
C ASN A 421 -34.22 -42.27 -25.88
N THR A 422 -34.93 -42.17 -26.98
CA THR A 422 -35.47 -43.34 -27.72
C THR A 422 -34.32 -44.24 -28.18
N LYS A 423 -33.23 -43.66 -28.70
CA LYS A 423 -32.03 -44.44 -29.04
C LYS A 423 -31.47 -45.19 -27.83
N LYS A 424 -31.33 -44.57 -26.68
CA LYS A 424 -30.82 -45.22 -25.45
C LYS A 424 -31.74 -46.33 -24.97
N THR A 425 -33.05 -46.16 -25.13
CA THR A 425 -34.04 -47.14 -24.65
C THR A 425 -34.09 -48.40 -25.54
N PHE A 426 -34.14 -48.24 -26.85
CA PHE A 426 -34.32 -49.33 -27.76
C PHE A 426 -33.05 -49.98 -28.33
N PHE A 427 -31.93 -49.22 -28.30
CA PHE A 427 -30.62 -49.60 -28.83
C PHE A 427 -29.53 -49.56 -27.75
N ALA A 428 -29.88 -50.00 -26.53
CA ALA A 428 -28.95 -50.05 -25.40
C ALA A 428 -27.78 -51.03 -25.62
N ASP A 429 -27.94 -51.96 -26.49
CA ASP A 429 -26.92 -52.94 -26.89
C ASP A 429 -25.83 -52.39 -27.82
N GLY A 430 -25.89 -51.12 -28.15
CA GLY A 430 -24.92 -50.44 -29.03
C GLY A 430 -25.19 -50.68 -30.52
N THR A 431 -26.29 -51.33 -30.90
CA THR A 431 -26.68 -51.47 -32.28
C THR A 431 -26.91 -50.09 -32.92
N ASP A 432 -26.44 -49.88 -34.15
CA ASP A 432 -26.72 -48.66 -34.90
C ASP A 432 -28.20 -48.63 -35.32
N PRO A 433 -28.99 -47.61 -34.96
CA PRO A 433 -30.39 -47.46 -35.29
C PRO A 433 -30.65 -47.14 -36.78
N LEU A 434 -29.61 -46.65 -37.50
CA LEU A 434 -29.79 -46.27 -38.91
C LEU A 434 -30.21 -47.46 -39.81
N GLY A 435 -31.32 -47.28 -40.53
CA GLY A 435 -31.82 -48.25 -41.45
C GLY A 435 -32.43 -49.51 -40.81
N LYS A 436 -32.82 -49.40 -39.51
CA LYS A 436 -33.46 -50.53 -38.80
C LYS A 436 -34.98 -50.37 -38.69
#